data_8d321fad71a72f4cfe947578cc12c864
#
_entry.id   8d321fad71a72f4cfe947578cc12c864
#
_cell.length_a   1.000
_cell.length_b   1.000
_cell.length_c   1.000
_cell.angle_alpha   90.00
_cell.angle_beta   90.00
_cell.angle_gamma   90.00
#
_symmetry.space_group_name_H-M   'P 1'
#
loop_
_entity.id
_entity.type
_entity.pdbx_description
1 polymer ?
#
loop_
_entity_poly.entity_id
_entity_poly.type
_entity_poly.pdbx_seq_one_letter_code
_entity_poly.pdbx_strand_id
1 'polypeptide(L)'
;DMKDVELHFRVADVREGDDIMAGGAERKTVEVEAVRKGRSFIFNFVLFVPKGLKKPVPAFVLVCNRGIKDCDPARHMLRGYACAAFRTQEVAPDYEDGFTTGFHRLFPEYAAPGAHLAKGGWEKTGRPADAWGALTVWAWAASRIMDYFETDPQINEKQVAVVGHSRGGKTALWCTAQDERFAMAVSSCAGNSGDALARGSKGECIKDIVTRFPYWFAGNYQKYADHEENLPFDQHMLVSLIAPRLVYTTSKTFDAWADPEGQFESLRQASPVFELTGVKGLETMERPRPEHPLHE
;
A
#
# COMPACT_ATOMS: atom_id res chain seq x y z
N ASP A 1 -18.84 1.99 -3.37
CA ASP A 1 -18.68 2.11 -1.93
C ASP A 1 -18.52 0.71 -1.33
N MET A 2 -17.53 0.51 -0.47
CA MET A 2 -17.22 -0.77 0.19
C MET A 2 -17.84 -0.86 1.60
N LYS A 3 -18.70 0.07 1.97
CA LYS A 3 -19.33 0.14 3.30
C LYS A 3 -20.35 -0.97 3.57
N ASP A 4 -20.86 -1.60 2.51
CA ASP A 4 -21.80 -2.72 2.58
C ASP A 4 -21.10 -4.11 2.63
N VAL A 5 -19.80 -4.13 2.92
CA VAL A 5 -19.00 -5.35 3.09
C VAL A 5 -18.92 -5.68 4.57
N GLU A 6 -19.44 -6.84 4.95
CA GLU A 6 -19.31 -7.43 6.29
C GLU A 6 -18.00 -8.20 6.38
N LEU A 7 -17.34 -8.14 7.54
CA LEU A 7 -16.03 -8.74 7.78
C LEU A 7 -16.05 -9.73 8.93
N HIS A 8 -15.41 -10.87 8.71
CA HIS A 8 -15.19 -11.88 9.74
C HIS A 8 -13.71 -12.25 9.80
N PHE A 9 -13.16 -12.36 11.00
CA PHE A 9 -11.78 -12.73 11.24
C PHE A 9 -11.70 -14.06 11.98
N ARG A 10 -10.81 -14.94 11.53
CA ARG A 10 -10.56 -16.21 12.17
C ARG A 10 -9.06 -16.51 12.20
N VAL A 11 -8.53 -16.77 13.37
CA VAL A 11 -7.17 -17.32 13.48
C VAL A 11 -7.23 -18.80 13.03
N ALA A 12 -6.72 -19.05 11.85
CA ALA A 12 -6.79 -20.35 11.20
C ALA A 12 -5.68 -21.31 11.67
N ASP A 13 -4.50 -20.77 12.04
CA ASP A 13 -3.34 -21.53 12.48
C ASP A 13 -2.49 -20.67 13.42
N VAL A 14 -1.98 -21.28 14.48
CA VAL A 14 -1.00 -20.69 15.40
C VAL A 14 0.18 -21.64 15.53
N ARG A 15 1.37 -21.17 15.28
CA ARG A 15 2.61 -21.93 15.45
C ARG A 15 3.52 -21.22 16.44
N GLU A 16 3.99 -21.99 17.40
CA GLU A 16 4.92 -21.56 18.40
C GLU A 16 6.23 -22.36 18.25
N GLY A 17 7.34 -21.73 18.58
CA GLY A 17 8.63 -22.40 18.52
C GLY A 17 9.13 -22.66 17.09
N ASP A 18 8.69 -21.82 16.17
CA ASP A 18 9.10 -21.89 14.77
C ASP A 18 10.61 -21.63 14.62
N ASP A 19 11.22 -22.22 13.60
CA ASP A 19 12.65 -22.14 13.27
C ASP A 19 13.17 -20.70 13.07
N ILE A 20 12.26 -19.74 12.93
CA ILE A 20 12.57 -18.33 12.63
C ILE A 20 13.34 -17.65 13.77
N MET A 21 13.11 -18.02 15.03
CA MET A 21 13.77 -17.39 16.20
C MET A 21 14.01 -18.36 17.35
N ALA A 22 14.24 -19.64 17.09
CA ALA A 22 14.45 -20.64 18.13
C ALA A 22 13.38 -20.55 19.26
N GLY A 23 12.12 -20.37 18.90
CA GLY A 23 11.01 -20.27 19.84
C GLY A 23 10.69 -18.86 20.36
N GLY A 24 11.43 -17.84 19.94
CA GLY A 24 11.24 -16.45 20.38
C GLY A 24 10.10 -15.70 19.68
N ALA A 25 9.30 -16.37 18.83
CA ALA A 25 8.17 -15.76 18.10
C ALA A 25 6.93 -16.66 18.09
N GLU A 26 5.78 -16.01 17.93
CA GLU A 26 4.52 -16.63 17.56
C GLU A 26 4.21 -16.28 16.11
N ARG A 27 3.76 -17.25 15.33
CA ARG A 27 3.26 -17.06 13.98
C ARG A 27 1.79 -17.40 13.91
N LYS A 28 0.95 -16.44 13.56
CA LYS A 28 -0.47 -16.62 13.29
C LYS A 28 -0.74 -16.59 11.79
N THR A 29 -1.63 -17.46 11.31
CA THR A 29 -2.30 -17.28 10.02
C THR A 29 -3.71 -16.84 10.31
N VAL A 30 -4.07 -15.65 9.85
CA VAL A 30 -5.39 -15.07 10.05
C VAL A 30 -6.13 -15.06 8.73
N GLU A 31 -7.31 -15.64 8.72
CA GLU A 31 -8.25 -15.59 7.61
C GLU A 31 -9.17 -14.38 7.77
N VAL A 32 -9.33 -13.64 6.70
CA VAL A 32 -10.26 -12.51 6.59
C VAL A 32 -11.32 -12.88 5.57
N GLU A 33 -12.55 -13.05 6.00
CA GLU A 33 -13.69 -13.24 5.13
C GLU A 33 -14.45 -11.92 4.97
N ALA A 34 -14.67 -11.55 3.72
CA ALA A 34 -15.48 -10.40 3.32
C ALA A 34 -16.76 -10.90 2.66
N VAL A 35 -17.91 -10.48 3.19
CA VAL A 35 -19.23 -10.89 2.69
C VAL A 35 -19.99 -9.68 2.17
N ARG A 36 -20.57 -9.81 0.97
CA ARG A 36 -21.41 -8.79 0.37
C ARG A 36 -22.51 -9.41 -0.46
N LYS A 37 -23.78 -9.08 -0.16
CA LYS A 37 -24.97 -9.54 -0.92
C LYS A 37 -24.98 -11.04 -1.19
N GLY A 38 -24.64 -11.85 -0.16
CA GLY A 38 -24.60 -13.30 -0.26
C GLY A 38 -23.40 -13.89 -1.02
N ARG A 39 -22.43 -13.09 -1.40
CA ARG A 39 -21.15 -13.53 -1.95
C ARG A 39 -20.08 -13.41 -0.89
N SER A 40 -19.10 -14.33 -0.86
CA SER A 40 -17.97 -14.23 0.02
C SER A 40 -16.64 -14.24 -0.74
N PHE A 41 -15.65 -13.62 -0.12
CA PHE A 41 -14.26 -13.61 -0.55
C PHE A 41 -13.37 -13.77 0.67
N ILE A 42 -12.39 -14.66 0.58
CA ILE A 42 -11.47 -14.94 1.68
C ILE A 42 -10.04 -14.69 1.20
N PHE A 43 -9.26 -14.01 2.04
CA PHE A 43 -7.81 -13.95 1.92
C PHE A 43 -7.15 -14.18 3.27
N ASN A 44 -5.87 -14.53 3.26
CA ASN A 44 -5.10 -14.76 4.47
C ASN A 44 -3.94 -13.78 4.58
N PHE A 45 -3.61 -13.44 5.82
CA PHE A 45 -2.32 -12.83 6.13
C PHE A 45 -1.59 -13.64 7.20
N VAL A 46 -0.28 -13.54 7.21
CA VAL A 46 0.58 -14.15 8.22
C VAL A 46 1.08 -13.04 9.13
N LEU A 47 0.93 -13.23 10.44
CA LEU A 47 1.40 -12.31 11.47
C LEU A 47 2.46 -12.99 12.31
N PHE A 48 3.62 -12.37 12.42
CA PHE A 48 4.68 -12.74 13.36
C PHE A 48 4.70 -11.76 14.51
N VAL A 49 4.67 -12.27 15.73
CA VAL A 49 4.72 -11.49 16.96
C VAL A 49 5.89 -11.97 17.82
N PRO A 50 6.79 -11.09 18.27
CA PRO A 50 7.87 -11.46 19.18
C PRO A 50 7.31 -11.86 20.54
N LYS A 51 7.84 -12.95 21.13
CA LYS A 51 7.47 -13.44 22.46
C LYS A 51 8.26 -12.77 23.57
N GLY A 52 7.76 -12.90 24.79
CA GLY A 52 8.46 -12.47 26.01
C GLY A 52 8.42 -10.97 26.27
N LEU A 53 7.69 -10.19 25.47
CA LEU A 53 7.51 -8.76 25.68
C LEU A 53 6.36 -8.49 26.66
N LYS A 54 6.57 -7.51 27.55
CA LYS A 54 5.61 -7.17 28.63
C LYS A 54 4.49 -6.21 28.19
N LYS A 55 4.57 -5.67 26.98
CA LYS A 55 3.63 -4.66 26.45
C LYS A 55 3.28 -5.00 25.01
N PRO A 56 2.12 -4.54 24.50
CA PRO A 56 1.82 -4.59 23.09
C PRO A 56 2.95 -3.97 22.25
N VAL A 57 3.23 -4.57 21.10
CA VAL A 57 4.37 -4.18 20.25
C VAL A 57 3.92 -3.37 19.04
N PRO A 58 4.74 -2.43 18.56
CA PRO A 58 4.51 -1.79 17.28
C PRO A 58 4.57 -2.84 16.16
N ALA A 59 3.83 -2.58 15.08
CA ALA A 59 3.72 -3.50 13.97
C ALA A 59 3.89 -2.81 12.62
N PHE A 60 4.10 -3.59 11.58
CA PHE A 60 3.93 -3.12 10.22
C PHE A 60 3.20 -4.14 9.35
N VAL A 61 2.50 -3.62 8.35
CA VAL A 61 1.81 -4.38 7.31
C VAL A 61 2.62 -4.26 6.03
N LEU A 62 3.15 -5.38 5.55
CA LEU A 62 3.90 -5.44 4.31
C LEU A 62 2.96 -5.73 3.12
N VAL A 63 2.89 -4.80 2.19
CA VAL A 63 2.17 -4.92 0.93
C VAL A 63 3.12 -5.48 -0.13
N CYS A 64 2.97 -6.75 -0.47
CA CYS A 64 3.90 -7.43 -1.39
C CYS A 64 3.26 -8.59 -2.16
N ASN A 65 3.85 -8.93 -3.30
CA ASN A 65 3.29 -9.94 -4.20
C ASN A 65 3.48 -11.38 -3.69
N ARG A 66 4.56 -11.65 -2.97
CA ARG A 66 4.91 -12.99 -2.49
C ARG A 66 4.57 -13.23 -1.02
N GLY A 67 3.94 -12.23 -0.38
CA GLY A 67 3.60 -12.30 1.03
C GLY A 67 4.85 -12.39 1.90
N ILE A 68 4.81 -13.24 2.91
CA ILE A 68 5.91 -13.34 3.89
C ILE A 68 7.27 -13.73 3.30
N LYS A 69 7.32 -14.26 2.09
CA LYS A 69 8.59 -14.57 1.40
C LYS A 69 9.39 -13.32 1.02
N ASP A 70 8.76 -12.15 1.00
CA ASP A 70 9.43 -10.87 0.75
C ASP A 70 9.86 -10.17 2.04
N CYS A 71 9.57 -10.77 3.19
CA CYS A 71 9.89 -10.26 4.51
C CYS A 71 10.95 -11.13 5.18
N ASP A 72 11.88 -10.49 5.90
CA ASP A 72 12.72 -11.17 6.89
C ASP A 72 12.15 -10.87 8.30
N PRO A 73 11.16 -11.66 8.77
CA PRO A 73 10.49 -11.37 10.02
C PRO A 73 11.45 -11.42 11.22
N ALA A 74 12.46 -12.28 11.19
CA ALA A 74 13.41 -12.42 12.30
C ALA A 74 14.14 -11.11 12.60
N ARG A 75 14.60 -10.40 11.56
CA ARG A 75 15.29 -9.11 11.71
C ARG A 75 14.42 -8.05 12.40
N HIS A 76 13.13 -8.05 12.13
CA HIS A 76 12.18 -7.08 12.69
C HIS A 76 11.78 -7.46 14.12
N MET A 77 11.51 -8.73 14.37
CA MET A 77 11.15 -9.23 15.70
C MET A 77 12.28 -9.08 16.71
N LEU A 78 13.55 -9.26 16.31
CA LEU A 78 14.70 -8.97 17.14
C LEU A 78 14.78 -7.50 17.61
N ARG A 79 14.07 -6.60 16.91
CA ARG A 79 13.93 -5.20 17.29
C ARG A 79 12.62 -4.89 18.01
N GLY A 80 11.81 -5.91 18.31
CA GLY A 80 10.55 -5.76 19.04
C GLY A 80 9.36 -5.35 18.18
N TYR A 81 9.42 -5.54 16.84
CA TYR A 81 8.30 -5.23 15.94
C TYR A 81 7.58 -6.51 15.52
N ALA A 82 6.25 -6.48 15.53
CA ALA A 82 5.45 -7.47 14.83
C ALA A 82 5.43 -7.17 13.32
N CYS A 83 5.25 -8.22 12.53
CA CYS A 83 5.21 -8.13 11.07
C CYS A 83 4.03 -8.90 10.51
N ALA A 84 3.11 -8.22 9.82
CA ALA A 84 2.07 -8.86 9.03
C ALA A 84 2.39 -8.75 7.54
N ALA A 85 2.10 -9.81 6.78
CA ALA A 85 2.23 -9.80 5.35
C ALA A 85 1.10 -10.59 4.69
N PHE A 86 0.57 -10.08 3.59
CA PHE A 86 -0.42 -10.74 2.75
C PHE A 86 0.03 -10.73 1.29
N ARG A 87 -0.52 -11.65 0.49
CA ARG A 87 -0.21 -11.70 -0.95
C ARG A 87 -1.20 -10.84 -1.71
N THR A 88 -0.74 -9.75 -2.29
CA THR A 88 -1.59 -8.83 -3.05
C THR A 88 -2.35 -9.52 -4.17
N GLN A 89 -1.73 -10.49 -4.85
CA GLN A 89 -2.35 -11.25 -5.93
C GLN A 89 -3.53 -12.14 -5.49
N GLU A 90 -3.60 -12.52 -4.22
CA GLU A 90 -4.76 -13.26 -3.67
C GLU A 90 -5.94 -12.33 -3.46
N VAL A 91 -5.68 -11.05 -3.19
CA VAL A 91 -6.71 -10.04 -2.94
C VAL A 91 -7.23 -9.42 -4.24
N ALA A 92 -6.32 -9.01 -5.12
CA ALA A 92 -6.63 -8.62 -6.49
C ALA A 92 -5.44 -9.00 -7.37
N PRO A 93 -5.65 -9.65 -8.52
CA PRO A 93 -4.56 -10.09 -9.37
C PRO A 93 -3.77 -8.90 -9.93
N ASP A 94 -2.47 -9.10 -10.11
CA ASP A 94 -1.57 -8.13 -10.73
C ASP A 94 -1.47 -8.37 -12.25
N TYR A 95 -2.61 -8.63 -12.84
CA TYR A 95 -2.80 -8.78 -14.29
C TYR A 95 -4.25 -8.46 -14.66
N GLU A 96 -4.49 -8.26 -15.94
CA GLU A 96 -5.83 -7.95 -16.46
C GLU A 96 -6.71 -9.21 -16.44
N ASP A 97 -7.68 -9.24 -15.53
CA ASP A 97 -8.66 -10.34 -15.36
C ASP A 97 -10.11 -9.88 -15.58
N GLY A 98 -10.29 -8.64 -16.04
CA GLY A 98 -11.61 -8.03 -16.17
C GLY A 98 -12.31 -7.75 -14.85
N PHE A 99 -11.57 -7.65 -13.75
CA PHE A 99 -12.11 -7.42 -12.41
C PHE A 99 -13.13 -8.50 -11.98
N THR A 100 -12.81 -9.75 -12.24
CA THR A 100 -13.72 -10.89 -12.01
C THR A 100 -13.28 -11.79 -10.85
N THR A 101 -12.03 -11.68 -10.42
CA THR A 101 -11.45 -12.54 -9.37
C THR A 101 -11.05 -11.77 -8.11
N GLY A 102 -10.57 -12.47 -7.11
CA GLY A 102 -10.21 -11.89 -5.82
C GLY A 102 -11.40 -11.17 -5.19
N PHE A 103 -11.13 -10.04 -4.54
CA PHE A 103 -12.14 -9.18 -3.92
C PHE A 103 -13.15 -8.60 -4.94
N HIS A 104 -12.73 -8.38 -6.19
CA HIS A 104 -13.58 -7.83 -7.23
C HIS A 104 -14.85 -8.67 -7.47
N ARG A 105 -14.81 -9.98 -7.24
CA ARG A 105 -15.97 -10.86 -7.40
C ARG A 105 -17.15 -10.53 -6.48
N LEU A 106 -16.92 -9.76 -5.42
CA LEU A 106 -18.00 -9.25 -4.57
C LEU A 106 -18.82 -8.14 -5.24
N PHE A 107 -18.30 -7.57 -6.33
CA PHE A 107 -18.86 -6.45 -7.06
C PHE A 107 -19.07 -6.79 -8.56
N PRO A 108 -19.92 -7.79 -8.87
CA PRO A 108 -20.13 -8.22 -10.26
C PRO A 108 -20.65 -7.10 -11.16
N GLU A 109 -21.28 -6.08 -10.59
CA GLU A 109 -21.71 -4.87 -11.30
C GLU A 109 -20.56 -4.03 -11.86
N TYR A 110 -19.35 -4.27 -11.39
CA TYR A 110 -18.11 -3.63 -11.86
C TYR A 110 -17.22 -4.58 -12.68
N ALA A 111 -17.63 -5.82 -12.88
CA ALA A 111 -16.88 -6.77 -13.69
C ALA A 111 -16.91 -6.39 -15.18
N ALA A 112 -15.81 -6.63 -15.86
CA ALA A 112 -15.65 -6.36 -17.28
C ALA A 112 -14.93 -7.55 -17.96
N PRO A 113 -15.55 -8.74 -17.98
CA PRO A 113 -14.90 -9.95 -18.49
C PRO A 113 -14.55 -9.81 -19.97
N GLY A 114 -13.33 -10.23 -20.32
CA GLY A 114 -12.82 -10.13 -21.69
C GLY A 114 -12.46 -8.72 -22.15
N ALA A 115 -12.48 -7.74 -21.26
CA ALA A 115 -12.05 -6.39 -21.59
C ALA A 115 -10.52 -6.35 -21.78
N HIS A 116 -10.09 -5.57 -22.77
CA HIS A 116 -8.71 -5.16 -22.94
C HIS A 116 -8.60 -3.68 -22.57
N LEU A 117 -8.17 -3.41 -21.32
CA LEU A 117 -8.21 -2.08 -20.72
C LEU A 117 -7.22 -1.11 -21.33
N ALA A 118 -6.07 -1.59 -21.81
CA ALA A 118 -5.10 -0.78 -22.50
C ALA A 118 -5.68 -0.17 -23.80
N LYS A 119 -5.16 0.97 -24.23
CA LYS A 119 -5.54 1.65 -25.48
C LYS A 119 -7.04 1.96 -25.60
N GLY A 120 -7.62 2.55 -24.55
CA GLY A 120 -9.02 2.97 -24.53
C GLY A 120 -10.04 1.85 -24.34
N GLY A 121 -9.58 0.66 -23.94
CA GLY A 121 -10.46 -0.47 -23.63
C GLY A 121 -11.43 -0.21 -22.49
N TRP A 122 -11.13 0.72 -21.59
CA TRP A 122 -12.00 1.11 -20.48
C TRP A 122 -13.38 1.58 -20.92
N GLU A 123 -13.48 2.37 -21.98
CA GLU A 123 -14.75 2.88 -22.50
C GLU A 123 -15.71 1.78 -22.96
N LYS A 124 -15.15 0.63 -23.36
CA LYS A 124 -15.92 -0.53 -23.85
C LYS A 124 -16.38 -1.45 -22.71
N THR A 125 -15.93 -1.23 -21.48
CA THR A 125 -16.23 -2.12 -20.36
C THR A 125 -17.61 -1.91 -19.76
N GLY A 126 -18.22 -0.73 -19.94
CA GLY A 126 -19.41 -0.30 -19.21
C GLY A 126 -19.14 -0.05 -17.70
N ARG A 127 -17.91 -0.24 -17.24
CA ARG A 127 -17.49 0.01 -15.89
C ARG A 127 -17.41 1.52 -15.64
N PRO A 128 -17.89 2.06 -14.49
CA PRO A 128 -17.73 3.46 -14.17
C PRO A 128 -16.27 3.89 -14.25
N ALA A 129 -16.00 5.03 -14.87
CA ALA A 129 -14.65 5.51 -15.10
C ALA A 129 -13.88 5.86 -13.80
N ASP A 130 -14.59 6.05 -12.69
CA ASP A 130 -14.10 6.28 -11.34
C ASP A 130 -14.05 5.00 -10.48
N ALA A 131 -14.47 3.86 -11.02
CA ALA A 131 -14.40 2.60 -10.31
C ALA A 131 -12.94 2.22 -10.00
N TRP A 132 -12.73 1.83 -8.76
CA TRP A 132 -11.40 1.56 -8.20
C TRP A 132 -10.68 0.38 -8.86
N GLY A 133 -9.35 0.49 -8.99
CA GLY A 133 -8.47 -0.54 -9.52
C GLY A 133 -7.81 -1.40 -8.42
N ALA A 134 -6.86 -2.23 -8.82
CA ALA A 134 -6.20 -3.20 -7.95
C ALA A 134 -5.45 -2.57 -6.76
N LEU A 135 -4.78 -1.42 -6.96
CA LEU A 135 -4.04 -0.75 -5.88
C LEU A 135 -4.95 -0.35 -4.72
N THR A 136 -6.18 0.11 -5.02
CA THR A 136 -7.18 0.43 -3.99
C THR A 136 -7.60 -0.82 -3.22
N VAL A 137 -7.73 -1.96 -3.88
CA VAL A 137 -8.09 -3.22 -3.23
C VAL A 137 -6.95 -3.74 -2.34
N TRP A 138 -5.71 -3.60 -2.77
CA TRP A 138 -4.55 -3.95 -1.92
C TRP A 138 -4.47 -3.05 -0.69
N ALA A 139 -4.75 -1.75 -0.84
CA ALA A 139 -4.84 -0.82 0.29
C ALA A 139 -5.99 -1.18 1.24
N TRP A 140 -7.16 -1.54 0.68
CA TRP A 140 -8.29 -2.05 1.46
C TRP A 140 -7.89 -3.27 2.28
N ALA A 141 -7.18 -4.24 1.72
CA ALA A 141 -6.73 -5.43 2.46
C ALA A 141 -5.78 -5.07 3.61
N ALA A 142 -4.87 -4.12 3.41
CA ALA A 142 -4.01 -3.62 4.50
C ALA A 142 -4.83 -2.99 5.62
N SER A 143 -5.86 -2.21 5.30
CA SER A 143 -6.81 -1.65 6.30
C SER A 143 -7.61 -2.73 7.03
N ARG A 144 -7.91 -3.85 6.38
CA ARG A 144 -8.57 -5.00 7.06
C ARG A 144 -7.65 -5.68 8.07
N ILE A 145 -6.34 -5.70 7.80
CA ILE A 145 -5.36 -6.17 8.79
C ILE A 145 -5.31 -5.22 9.99
N MET A 146 -5.47 -3.94 9.77
CA MET A 146 -5.58 -2.95 10.86
C MET A 146 -6.81 -3.21 11.74
N ASP A 147 -7.97 -3.56 11.14
CA ASP A 147 -9.18 -3.95 11.92
C ASP A 147 -8.89 -5.15 12.84
N TYR A 148 -8.12 -6.13 12.38
CA TYR A 148 -7.70 -7.25 13.22
C TYR A 148 -6.75 -6.80 14.33
N PHE A 149 -5.81 -5.90 14.04
CA PHE A 149 -4.85 -5.40 15.03
C PHE A 149 -5.52 -4.67 16.20
N GLU A 150 -6.62 -3.98 15.96
CA GLU A 150 -7.43 -3.36 17.02
C GLU A 150 -8.05 -4.38 17.98
N THR A 151 -8.12 -5.66 17.59
CA THR A 151 -8.65 -6.75 18.41
C THR A 151 -7.55 -7.62 19.03
N ASP A 152 -6.31 -7.57 18.55
CA ASP A 152 -5.20 -8.39 19.03
C ASP A 152 -4.43 -7.69 20.15
N PRO A 153 -4.52 -8.16 21.42
CA PRO A 153 -3.90 -7.50 22.57
C PRO A 153 -2.38 -7.50 22.54
N GLN A 154 -1.75 -8.23 21.63
CA GLN A 154 -0.30 -8.26 21.47
C GLN A 154 0.22 -7.09 20.63
N ILE A 155 -0.66 -6.41 19.88
CA ILE A 155 -0.30 -5.34 18.95
C ILE A 155 -0.64 -3.96 19.55
N ASN A 156 0.28 -3.03 19.44
CA ASN A 156 -0.01 -1.62 19.68
C ASN A 156 -0.56 -0.99 18.39
N GLU A 157 -1.88 -0.93 18.29
CA GLU A 157 -2.61 -0.47 17.13
C GLU A 157 -2.33 1.01 16.78
N LYS A 158 -1.80 1.79 17.73
CA LYS A 158 -1.41 3.19 17.52
C LYS A 158 -0.02 3.36 16.91
N GLN A 159 0.72 2.26 16.77
CA GLN A 159 2.09 2.26 16.24
C GLN A 159 2.22 1.24 15.10
N VAL A 160 1.37 1.39 14.09
CA VAL A 160 1.36 0.51 12.92
C VAL A 160 1.77 1.28 11.67
N ALA A 161 2.74 0.73 10.92
CA ALA A 161 3.15 1.25 9.62
C ALA A 161 2.64 0.39 8.46
N VAL A 162 2.39 1.00 7.31
CA VAL A 162 2.24 0.29 6.04
C VAL A 162 3.52 0.41 5.25
N VAL A 163 4.03 -0.71 4.76
CA VAL A 163 5.33 -0.80 4.06
C VAL A 163 5.14 -1.43 2.69
N GLY A 164 5.73 -0.86 1.66
CA GLY A 164 5.71 -1.44 0.33
C GLY A 164 6.83 -0.97 -0.57
N HIS A 165 7.15 -1.80 -1.57
CA HIS A 165 8.13 -1.48 -2.61
C HIS A 165 7.44 -1.32 -3.96
N SER A 166 7.88 -0.35 -4.78
CA SER A 166 7.35 -0.11 -6.12
C SER A 166 5.82 0.09 -6.08
N ARG A 167 5.02 -0.71 -6.79
CA ARG A 167 3.55 -0.70 -6.71
C ARG A 167 3.02 -0.89 -5.28
N GLY A 168 3.73 -1.66 -4.45
CA GLY A 168 3.41 -1.79 -3.02
C GLY A 168 3.65 -0.48 -2.26
N GLY A 169 4.65 0.32 -2.64
CA GLY A 169 4.90 1.66 -2.10
C GLY A 169 3.79 2.64 -2.48
N LYS A 170 3.34 2.64 -3.74
CA LYS A 170 2.14 3.40 -4.18
C LYS A 170 0.93 3.03 -3.31
N THR A 171 0.74 1.72 -3.05
CA THR A 171 -0.34 1.21 -2.20
C THR A 171 -0.19 1.64 -0.76
N ALA A 172 1.02 1.61 -0.20
CA ALA A 172 1.28 2.01 1.19
C ALA A 172 0.92 3.48 1.44
N LEU A 173 1.32 4.37 0.53
CA LEU A 173 0.94 5.79 0.59
C LEU A 173 -0.58 5.98 0.50
N TRP A 174 -1.22 5.34 -0.46
CA TRP A 174 -2.67 5.43 -0.64
C TRP A 174 -3.43 4.88 0.57
N CYS A 175 -3.01 3.73 1.10
CA CYS A 175 -3.59 3.14 2.30
C CYS A 175 -3.51 4.09 3.49
N THR A 176 -2.30 4.62 3.77
CA THR A 176 -2.09 5.50 4.92
C THR A 176 -2.82 6.83 4.76
N ALA A 177 -2.95 7.35 3.54
CA ALA A 177 -3.73 8.56 3.27
C ALA A 177 -5.24 8.37 3.54
N GLN A 178 -5.78 7.18 3.26
CA GLN A 178 -7.20 6.89 3.46
C GLN A 178 -7.57 6.39 4.85
N ASP A 179 -6.65 5.72 5.55
CA ASP A 179 -6.88 5.13 6.86
C ASP A 179 -5.96 5.80 7.90
N GLU A 180 -6.55 6.72 8.65
CA GLU A 180 -5.86 7.55 9.64
C GLU A 180 -5.32 6.78 10.84
N ARG A 181 -5.69 5.51 11.03
CA ARG A 181 -5.20 4.65 12.10
C ARG A 181 -3.74 4.25 11.91
N PHE A 182 -3.27 4.21 10.67
CA PHE A 182 -1.85 3.95 10.41
C PHE A 182 -0.99 5.15 10.80
N ALA A 183 0.00 4.89 11.65
CA ALA A 183 0.90 5.91 12.16
C ALA A 183 1.99 6.33 11.15
N MET A 184 2.27 5.49 10.15
CA MET A 184 3.38 5.73 9.21
C MET A 184 3.15 5.04 7.86
N ALA A 185 3.55 5.73 6.80
CA ALA A 185 3.75 5.13 5.47
C ALA A 185 5.24 4.93 5.19
N VAL A 186 5.62 3.75 4.74
CA VAL A 186 6.98 3.46 4.23
C VAL A 186 6.88 3.10 2.76
N SER A 187 7.34 4.02 1.92
CA SER A 187 7.34 3.90 0.47
C SER A 187 8.76 3.68 -0.05
N SER A 188 8.98 2.58 -0.76
CA SER A 188 10.28 2.28 -1.34
C SER A 188 10.18 2.27 -2.86
N CYS A 189 10.92 3.16 -3.53
CA CYS A 189 10.98 3.25 -4.99
C CYS A 189 9.59 3.25 -5.64
N ALA A 190 8.63 4.00 -5.09
CA ALA A 190 7.26 3.96 -5.60
C ALA A 190 7.10 4.71 -6.94
N GLY A 191 7.90 5.70 -7.21
CA GLY A 191 7.93 6.39 -8.50
C GLY A 191 6.64 7.17 -8.80
N ASN A 192 6.41 7.40 -10.07
CA ASN A 192 5.23 8.13 -10.56
C ASN A 192 3.92 7.47 -10.06
N SER A 193 2.90 8.28 -9.78
CA SER A 193 1.63 7.83 -9.17
C SER A 193 1.80 7.20 -7.78
N GLY A 194 2.96 7.36 -7.18
CA GLY A 194 3.31 7.00 -5.82
C GLY A 194 3.84 8.23 -5.09
N ASP A 195 5.16 8.30 -4.90
CA ASP A 195 5.85 9.39 -4.21
C ASP A 195 6.69 10.30 -5.14
N ALA A 196 6.79 10.02 -6.43
CA ALA A 196 7.43 10.92 -7.39
C ALA A 196 6.39 11.79 -8.10
N LEU A 197 6.69 13.08 -8.29
CA LEU A 197 5.83 13.99 -9.02
C LEU A 197 5.51 13.44 -10.42
N ALA A 198 4.25 13.58 -10.84
CA ALA A 198 3.83 13.20 -12.18
C ALA A 198 4.26 14.27 -13.20
N ARG A 199 4.08 15.56 -12.85
CA ARG A 199 4.50 16.66 -13.71
C ARG A 199 6.02 16.79 -13.74
N GLY A 200 6.59 16.71 -14.94
CA GLY A 200 8.03 16.82 -15.13
C GLY A 200 8.81 15.56 -14.70
N SER A 201 8.16 14.42 -14.55
CA SER A 201 8.80 13.14 -14.25
C SER A 201 9.92 12.83 -15.23
N LYS A 202 11.04 12.35 -14.71
CA LYS A 202 12.20 11.89 -15.50
C LYS A 202 12.26 10.38 -15.64
N GLY A 203 11.34 9.66 -14.99
CA GLY A 203 11.25 8.21 -14.98
C GLY A 203 9.95 7.68 -15.59
N GLU A 204 9.30 6.79 -14.86
CA GLU A 204 7.97 6.28 -15.19
C GLU A 204 6.98 7.44 -15.36
N CYS A 205 6.15 7.40 -16.39
CA CYS A 205 5.09 8.38 -16.61
C CYS A 205 3.69 7.73 -16.55
N ILE A 206 2.64 8.53 -16.52
CA ILE A 206 1.25 8.01 -16.46
C ILE A 206 0.97 7.10 -17.66
N LYS A 207 1.44 7.45 -18.86
CA LYS A 207 1.28 6.63 -20.07
C LYS A 207 1.87 5.24 -19.91
N ASP A 208 3.07 5.13 -19.33
CA ASP A 208 3.70 3.83 -19.06
C ASP A 208 2.82 2.97 -18.17
N ILE A 209 2.30 3.57 -17.08
CA ILE A 209 1.47 2.90 -16.09
C ILE A 209 0.16 2.41 -16.72
N VAL A 210 -0.60 3.28 -17.36
CA VAL A 210 -1.92 2.92 -17.91
C VAL A 210 -1.84 2.00 -19.12
N THR A 211 -0.68 1.93 -19.78
CA THR A 211 -0.44 1.02 -20.89
C THR A 211 -0.03 -0.37 -20.38
N ARG A 212 0.86 -0.43 -19.38
CA ARG A 212 1.42 -1.70 -18.87
C ARG A 212 0.56 -2.33 -17.79
N PHE A 213 -0.12 -1.50 -16.99
CA PHE A 213 -0.90 -1.89 -15.81
C PHE A 213 -2.26 -1.19 -15.78
N PRO A 214 -3.08 -1.31 -16.83
CA PRO A 214 -4.31 -0.54 -16.97
C PRO A 214 -5.34 -0.84 -15.87
N TYR A 215 -5.18 -1.91 -15.12
CA TYR A 215 -6.05 -2.35 -14.03
C TYR A 215 -5.65 -1.80 -12.65
N TRP A 216 -4.53 -1.08 -12.53
CA TRP A 216 -4.07 -0.57 -11.22
C TRP A 216 -4.94 0.57 -10.69
N PHE A 217 -5.32 1.49 -11.56
CA PHE A 217 -6.06 2.71 -11.21
C PHE A 217 -7.47 2.70 -11.81
N ALA A 218 -8.25 3.73 -11.51
CA ALA A 218 -9.54 3.98 -12.15
C ALA A 218 -9.35 4.36 -13.61
N GLY A 219 -10.36 4.08 -14.45
CA GLY A 219 -10.32 4.39 -15.89
C GLY A 219 -10.11 5.88 -16.19
N ASN A 220 -10.58 6.76 -15.31
CA ASN A 220 -10.34 8.21 -15.41
C ASN A 220 -8.87 8.59 -15.47
N TYR A 221 -7.98 7.77 -14.91
CA TYR A 221 -6.55 8.07 -14.87
C TYR A 221 -5.92 8.05 -16.27
N GLN A 222 -6.47 7.29 -17.20
CA GLN A 222 -5.99 7.21 -18.59
C GLN A 222 -6.04 8.55 -19.33
N LYS A 223 -6.92 9.47 -18.90
CA LYS A 223 -7.08 10.80 -19.51
C LYS A 223 -5.83 11.66 -19.37
N TYR A 224 -4.97 11.34 -18.43
CA TYR A 224 -3.77 12.11 -18.11
C TYR A 224 -2.49 11.54 -18.74
N ALA A 225 -2.59 10.44 -19.49
CA ALA A 225 -1.47 9.91 -20.27
C ALA A 225 -1.04 10.93 -21.32
N ASP A 226 0.23 11.35 -21.33
CA ASP A 226 0.78 12.45 -22.14
C ASP A 226 0.13 13.83 -21.84
N HIS A 227 -0.60 13.98 -20.73
CA HIS A 227 -1.30 15.19 -20.34
C HIS A 227 -1.23 15.42 -18.82
N GLU A 228 -0.08 15.13 -18.21
CA GLU A 228 0.15 15.24 -16.78
C GLU A 228 -0.07 16.67 -16.25
N GLU A 229 0.10 17.68 -17.10
CA GLU A 229 -0.20 19.09 -16.79
C GLU A 229 -1.67 19.33 -16.43
N ASN A 230 -2.59 18.49 -16.93
CA ASN A 230 -4.02 18.60 -16.68
C ASN A 230 -4.48 17.87 -15.41
N LEU A 231 -3.57 17.17 -14.69
CA LEU A 231 -3.94 16.55 -13.41
C LEU A 231 -4.48 17.62 -12.44
N PRO A 232 -5.59 17.38 -11.73
CA PRO A 232 -6.09 18.31 -10.70
C PRO A 232 -5.27 18.24 -9.41
N PHE A 233 -4.33 17.32 -9.29
CA PHE A 233 -3.43 17.09 -8.14
C PHE A 233 -2.06 16.65 -8.63
N ASP A 234 -1.08 16.51 -7.71
CA ASP A 234 0.16 15.78 -7.96
C ASP A 234 0.59 15.04 -6.69
N GLN A 235 1.63 14.23 -6.74
CA GLN A 235 1.94 13.23 -5.72
C GLN A 235 2.32 13.83 -4.37
N HIS A 236 2.87 15.04 -4.34
CA HIS A 236 3.07 15.79 -3.08
C HIS A 236 1.77 16.01 -2.30
N MET A 237 0.62 16.12 -2.99
CA MET A 237 -0.69 16.23 -2.34
C MET A 237 -1.11 14.90 -1.69
N LEU A 238 -0.82 13.77 -2.33
CA LEU A 238 -1.03 12.45 -1.71
C LEU A 238 -0.20 12.29 -0.43
N VAL A 239 1.08 12.67 -0.47
CA VAL A 239 1.95 12.67 0.69
C VAL A 239 1.40 13.60 1.78
N SER A 240 0.91 14.77 1.41
CA SER A 240 0.33 15.76 2.33
C SER A 240 -0.91 15.25 3.09
N LEU A 241 -1.71 14.34 2.48
CA LEU A 241 -2.87 13.74 3.16
C LEU A 241 -2.47 12.86 4.36
N ILE A 242 -1.19 12.50 4.48
CA ILE A 242 -0.71 11.69 5.59
C ILE A 242 -0.36 12.55 6.80
N ALA A 243 -0.07 13.84 6.61
CA ALA A 243 0.27 14.74 7.71
C ALA A 243 -0.80 14.75 8.84
N PRO A 244 -0.41 14.83 10.12
CA PRO A 244 0.94 14.97 10.70
C PRO A 244 1.68 13.63 10.90
N ARG A 245 1.15 12.51 10.40
CA ARG A 245 1.71 11.17 10.57
C ARG A 245 2.99 11.01 9.74
N LEU A 246 3.78 10.01 10.09
CA LEU A 246 5.10 9.82 9.49
C LEU A 246 5.04 9.30 8.05
N VAL A 247 5.91 9.82 7.21
CA VAL A 247 6.19 9.30 5.87
C VAL A 247 7.68 9.05 5.74
N TYR A 248 8.05 7.86 5.31
CA TYR A 248 9.42 7.50 5.02
C TYR A 248 9.54 6.99 3.59
N THR A 249 10.32 7.69 2.77
CA THR A 249 10.56 7.32 1.38
C THR A 249 12.00 6.87 1.20
N THR A 250 12.19 5.77 0.49
CA THR A 250 13.51 5.30 0.08
C THR A 250 13.62 5.25 -1.44
N SER A 251 14.77 5.66 -1.96
CA SER A 251 15.11 5.62 -3.38
C SER A 251 16.40 4.85 -3.60
N LYS A 252 16.54 4.25 -4.77
CA LYS A 252 17.82 3.69 -5.23
C LYS A 252 18.49 4.68 -6.17
N THR A 253 19.77 4.94 -5.96
CA THR A 253 20.55 5.96 -6.71
C THR A 253 20.46 5.79 -8.23
N PHE A 254 20.45 4.56 -8.72
CA PHE A 254 20.45 4.25 -10.15
C PHE A 254 19.09 3.77 -10.67
N ASP A 255 18.04 3.86 -9.88
CA ASP A 255 16.68 3.53 -10.31
C ASP A 255 16.02 4.74 -10.99
N ALA A 256 16.51 5.05 -12.19
CA ALA A 256 15.97 6.16 -12.97
C ALA A 256 14.47 6.00 -13.28
N TRP A 257 13.96 4.75 -13.30
CA TRP A 257 12.54 4.47 -13.52
C TRP A 257 11.66 5.02 -12.40
N ALA A 258 12.12 4.92 -11.15
CA ALA A 258 11.39 5.44 -9.99
C ALA A 258 11.55 6.96 -9.78
N ASP A 259 12.38 7.63 -10.57
CA ASP A 259 12.66 9.06 -10.48
C ASP A 259 13.01 9.53 -9.04
N PRO A 260 14.20 9.19 -8.52
CA PRO A 260 14.59 9.56 -7.16
C PRO A 260 14.60 11.07 -6.88
N GLU A 261 14.78 11.88 -7.91
CA GLU A 261 14.71 13.36 -7.79
C GLU A 261 13.26 13.81 -7.61
N GLY A 262 12.35 13.27 -8.43
CA GLY A 262 10.92 13.55 -8.32
C GLY A 262 10.33 13.05 -6.99
N GLN A 263 10.83 11.91 -6.45
CA GLN A 263 10.46 11.43 -5.11
C GLN A 263 10.86 12.42 -4.01
N PHE A 264 12.09 12.89 -4.03
CA PHE A 264 12.57 13.88 -3.05
C PHE A 264 11.81 15.21 -3.17
N GLU A 265 11.62 15.70 -4.40
CA GLU A 265 10.91 16.96 -4.64
C GLU A 265 9.44 16.88 -4.17
N SER A 266 8.79 15.73 -4.33
CA SER A 266 7.43 15.52 -3.82
C SER A 266 7.36 15.66 -2.29
N LEU A 267 8.32 15.08 -1.54
CA LEU A 267 8.40 15.25 -0.09
C LEU A 267 8.63 16.71 0.29
N ARG A 268 9.52 17.37 -0.42
CA ARG A 268 9.83 18.80 -0.19
C ARG A 268 8.59 19.67 -0.40
N GLN A 269 7.83 19.43 -1.47
CA GLN A 269 6.60 20.17 -1.75
C GLN A 269 5.44 19.83 -0.80
N ALA A 270 5.45 18.66 -0.17
CA ALA A 270 4.49 18.31 0.87
C ALA A 270 4.80 18.97 2.22
N SER A 271 6.05 19.34 2.49
CA SER A 271 6.55 19.86 3.77
C SER A 271 5.71 21.00 4.36
N PRO A 272 5.26 22.02 3.59
CA PRO A 272 4.42 23.09 4.14
C PRO A 272 3.13 22.61 4.79
N VAL A 273 2.56 21.49 4.34
CA VAL A 273 1.34 20.92 4.96
C VAL A 273 1.68 20.26 6.30
N PHE A 274 2.84 19.59 6.41
CA PHE A 274 3.33 19.05 7.68
C PHE A 274 3.55 20.17 8.69
N GLU A 275 4.16 21.28 8.28
CA GLU A 275 4.35 22.46 9.12
C GLU A 275 3.03 23.09 9.60
N LEU A 276 2.02 23.18 8.73
CA LEU A 276 0.68 23.63 9.08
C LEU A 276 0.01 22.74 10.15
N THR A 277 0.36 21.46 10.18
CA THR A 277 -0.15 20.51 11.20
C THR A 277 0.71 20.43 12.45
N GLY A 278 1.74 21.26 12.55
CA GLY A 278 2.57 21.43 13.74
C GLY A 278 3.74 20.45 13.84
N VAL A 279 4.10 19.76 12.76
CA VAL A 279 5.29 18.91 12.69
C VAL A 279 6.28 19.49 11.70
N LYS A 280 7.55 19.08 11.83
CA LYS A 280 8.61 19.59 10.97
C LYS A 280 8.53 18.94 9.58
N GLY A 281 8.67 19.74 8.53
CA GLY A 281 8.86 19.28 7.17
C GLY A 281 10.34 19.13 6.80
N LEU A 282 10.65 18.76 5.56
CA LEU A 282 12.00 18.74 5.04
C LEU A 282 12.51 20.19 4.83
N GLU A 283 13.55 20.57 5.55
CA GLU A 283 14.17 21.90 5.44
C GLU A 283 15.28 21.96 4.38
N THR A 284 15.82 20.80 4.00
CA THR A 284 16.92 20.73 3.04
C THR A 284 16.45 20.87 1.59
N MET A 285 17.27 21.55 0.79
CA MET A 285 17.09 21.65 -0.66
C MET A 285 17.88 20.60 -1.43
N GLU A 286 18.72 19.83 -0.74
CA GLU A 286 19.60 18.83 -1.35
C GLU A 286 19.13 17.42 -0.96
N ARG A 287 19.01 16.56 -1.97
CA ARG A 287 18.74 15.14 -1.75
C ARG A 287 19.90 14.52 -0.94
N PRO A 288 19.58 13.65 0.05
CA PRO A 288 20.60 12.98 0.84
C PRO A 288 21.54 12.17 -0.05
N ARG A 289 22.80 12.09 0.36
CA ARG A 289 23.76 11.17 -0.26
C ARG A 289 23.36 9.73 0.01
N PRO A 290 23.77 8.78 -0.85
CA PRO A 290 23.54 7.36 -0.58
C PRO A 290 23.99 6.98 0.83
N GLU A 291 23.21 6.16 1.51
CA GLU A 291 23.45 5.65 2.88
C GLU A 291 23.43 6.72 3.99
N HIS A 292 23.09 7.96 3.67
CA HIS A 292 22.92 9.05 4.65
C HIS A 292 21.46 9.52 4.64
N PRO A 293 20.54 8.83 5.36
CA PRO A 293 19.14 9.23 5.41
C PRO A 293 18.98 10.59 6.12
N LEU A 294 17.99 11.35 5.67
CA LEU A 294 17.49 12.52 6.39
C LEU A 294 16.42 12.05 7.38
N HIS A 295 16.48 12.57 8.58
CA HIS A 295 15.52 12.35 9.66
C HIS A 295 15.06 13.72 10.15
N GLU A 296 14.01 14.26 9.54
CA GLU A 296 13.44 15.57 9.88
C GLU A 296 11.95 15.45 10.23
#